data_b86d37526a9d389350eb05f80b640cd4
#
_entry.id   b86d37526a9d389350eb05f80b640cd4
#
_cell.length_a   1.000
_cell.length_b   1.000
_cell.length_c   1.000
_cell.angle_alpha   90.00
_cell.angle_beta   90.00
_cell.angle_gamma   90.00
#
_symmetry.space_group_name_H-M   'P 1'
#
loop_
_entity.id
_entity.type
_entity.pdbx_description
1 polymer ?
#
loop_
_entity_poly.entity_id
_entity_poly.type
_entity_poly.pdbx_seq_one_letter_code
_entity_poly.pdbx_strand_id
1 'polypeptide(L)'
;MSGAQETVLTLARELSGAGEAEEALLELLCQAAEQQWEKRLRPGMTAEDCGKAFPCAVAFTAAADLAAARGGDGVSGFTAGSVSVRIRSAAESCALAESLRRTAERLMAPFAAPEDFCFRGVRG
;
A
#
# COMPACT_ATOMS: atom_id res chain seq x y z
N MET A 1 -1.92 -5.73 -19.40
CA MET A 1 -2.34 -4.92 -18.71
C MET A 1 -3.13 -5.41 -17.65
N SER A 2 -4.16 -5.97 -17.88
CA SER A 2 -4.95 -6.38 -16.82
C SER A 2 -4.32 -7.44 -15.99
N GLY A 3 -3.42 -8.22 -16.53
CA GLY A 3 -2.78 -9.28 -15.75
C GLY A 3 -1.97 -8.73 -14.60
N ALA A 4 -1.23 -7.67 -14.85
CA ALA A 4 -0.42 -7.08 -13.80
C ALA A 4 -1.30 -6.46 -12.72
N GLN A 5 -2.38 -5.82 -13.12
CA GLN A 5 -3.27 -5.21 -12.15
C GLN A 5 -3.96 -6.26 -11.32
N GLU A 6 -4.34 -7.36 -11.93
CA GLU A 6 -4.97 -8.43 -11.18
C GLU A 6 -4.01 -9.04 -10.18
N THR A 7 -2.75 -9.16 -10.57
CA THR A 7 -1.77 -9.70 -9.65
C THR A 7 -1.57 -8.79 -8.45
N VAL A 8 -1.51 -7.50 -8.71
CA VAL A 8 -1.35 -6.53 -7.65
C VAL A 8 -2.54 -6.58 -6.70
N LEU A 9 -3.74 -6.61 -7.24
CA LEU A 9 -4.93 -6.62 -6.43
C LEU A 9 -5.00 -7.89 -5.60
N THR A 10 -4.68 -9.02 -6.20
CA THR A 10 -4.71 -10.29 -5.50
C THR A 10 -3.73 -10.28 -4.35
N LEU A 11 -2.52 -9.82 -4.60
CA LEU A 11 -1.51 -9.78 -3.56
C LEU A 11 -1.92 -8.81 -2.46
N ALA A 12 -2.43 -7.65 -2.83
CA ALA A 12 -2.85 -6.68 -1.83
C ALA A 12 -3.97 -7.24 -0.98
N ARG A 13 -4.87 -7.99 -1.59
CA ARG A 13 -5.96 -8.59 -0.86
C ARG A 13 -5.44 -9.60 0.15
N GLU A 14 -4.48 -10.40 -0.25
CA GLU A 14 -3.91 -11.37 0.65
C GLU A 14 -3.14 -10.71 1.77
N LEU A 15 -2.41 -9.67 1.47
CA LEU A 15 -1.63 -8.99 2.49
C LEU A 15 -2.51 -8.28 3.51
N SER A 16 -3.62 -7.76 3.04
CA SER A 16 -4.48 -6.97 3.91
C SER A 16 -5.64 -7.74 4.52
N GLY A 17 -5.94 -8.88 3.97
CA GLY A 17 -7.11 -9.62 4.44
C GLY A 17 -8.40 -8.95 4.06
N ALA A 18 -8.41 -8.18 2.98
CA ALA A 18 -9.59 -7.46 2.57
C ALA A 18 -10.70 -8.38 2.14
N GLY A 19 -11.91 -8.07 2.55
CA GLY A 19 -13.07 -8.83 2.13
C GLY A 19 -13.72 -8.19 0.93
N GLU A 20 -14.84 -8.75 0.50
CA GLU A 20 -15.53 -8.24 -0.65
C GLU A 20 -15.96 -6.80 -0.47
N ALA A 21 -16.34 -6.45 0.71
CA ALA A 21 -16.81 -5.09 0.94
C ALA A 21 -15.71 -4.06 0.78
N GLU A 22 -14.47 -4.49 0.91
CA GLU A 22 -13.36 -3.57 0.79
C GLU A 22 -12.67 -3.62 -0.56
N GLU A 23 -13.13 -4.48 -1.43
CA GLU A 23 -12.42 -4.69 -2.68
C GLU A 23 -12.35 -3.44 -3.55
N ALA A 24 -13.45 -2.70 -3.63
CA ALA A 24 -13.45 -1.48 -4.43
C ALA A 24 -12.48 -0.46 -3.88
N LEU A 25 -12.44 -0.33 -2.57
CA LEU A 25 -11.50 0.60 -1.96
C LEU A 25 -10.07 0.15 -2.20
N LEU A 26 -9.83 -1.14 -2.06
CA LEU A 26 -8.50 -1.66 -2.26
C LEU A 26 -8.04 -1.44 -3.69
N GLU A 27 -8.94 -1.57 -4.66
CA GLU A 27 -8.61 -1.30 -6.03
C GLU A 27 -8.16 0.14 -6.22
N LEU A 28 -8.87 1.06 -5.62
CA LEU A 28 -8.48 2.46 -5.71
C LEU A 28 -7.15 2.72 -5.05
N LEU A 29 -6.91 2.06 -3.93
CA LEU A 29 -5.63 2.22 -3.25
C LEU A 29 -4.49 1.65 -4.08
N CYS A 30 -4.74 0.57 -4.78
CA CYS A 30 -3.73 0.02 -5.66
C CYS A 30 -3.40 0.99 -6.79
N GLN A 31 -4.41 1.62 -7.36
CA GLN A 31 -4.18 2.57 -8.42
C GLN A 31 -3.41 3.78 -7.91
N ALA A 32 -3.78 4.25 -6.74
CA ALA A 32 -3.08 5.39 -6.16
C ALA A 32 -1.64 5.05 -5.84
N ALA A 33 -1.41 3.86 -5.32
CA ALA A 33 -0.06 3.43 -4.99
C ALA A 33 0.79 3.32 -6.24
N GLU A 34 0.20 2.83 -7.31
CA GLU A 34 0.92 2.71 -8.56
C GLU A 34 1.38 4.08 -9.04
N GLN A 35 0.50 5.06 -8.98
CA GLN A 35 0.85 6.40 -9.40
C GLN A 35 1.91 7.01 -8.51
N GLN A 36 1.82 6.75 -7.22
CA GLN A 36 2.81 7.27 -6.30
C GLN A 36 4.19 6.73 -6.62
N TRP A 37 4.29 5.42 -6.84
CA TRP A 37 5.59 4.84 -7.11
C TRP A 37 6.13 5.25 -8.47
N GLU A 38 5.25 5.44 -9.45
CA GLU A 38 5.71 5.89 -10.75
C GLU A 38 6.35 7.26 -10.64
N LYS A 39 5.80 8.12 -9.81
CA LYS A 39 6.36 9.46 -9.67
C LYS A 39 7.70 9.44 -8.97
N ARG A 40 7.96 8.43 -8.19
CA ARG A 40 9.20 8.37 -7.45
C ARG A 40 10.31 7.63 -8.19
N LEU A 41 10.00 7.06 -9.34
CA LEU A 41 11.02 6.34 -10.08
C LEU A 41 12.13 7.29 -10.50
N ARG A 42 13.34 6.79 -10.48
CA ARG A 42 14.47 7.62 -10.86
C ARG A 42 14.41 7.95 -12.34
N PRO A 43 15.01 9.04 -12.76
CA PRO A 43 14.97 9.43 -14.17
C PRO A 43 15.44 8.31 -15.06
N GLY A 44 14.70 8.06 -16.11
CA GLY A 44 15.05 7.02 -17.06
C GLY A 44 14.61 5.62 -16.67
N MET A 45 14.01 5.50 -15.48
CA MET A 45 13.58 4.19 -15.02
C MET A 45 12.09 4.05 -15.23
N THR A 46 11.66 2.91 -15.74
CA THR A 46 10.24 2.65 -15.91
C THR A 46 9.81 1.55 -14.96
N ALA A 47 8.51 1.39 -14.82
CA ALA A 47 7.98 0.34 -13.97
C ALA A 47 8.44 -1.02 -14.45
N GLU A 48 8.54 -1.20 -15.74
CA GLU A 48 8.99 -2.46 -16.28
C GLU A 48 10.42 -2.77 -15.92
N ASP A 49 11.25 -1.74 -15.82
CA ASP A 49 12.63 -1.94 -15.45
C ASP A 49 12.76 -2.49 -14.04
N CYS A 50 11.76 -2.26 -13.22
CA CYS A 50 11.81 -2.72 -11.85
C CYS A 50 11.40 -4.18 -11.70
N GLY A 51 10.92 -4.79 -12.77
CA GLY A 51 10.51 -6.18 -12.70
C GLY A 51 9.39 -6.38 -11.70
N LYS A 52 9.48 -7.41 -10.91
CA LYS A 52 8.42 -7.72 -9.97
C LYS A 52 8.43 -6.83 -8.75
N ALA A 53 9.50 -6.10 -8.54
CA ALA A 53 9.55 -5.21 -7.38
C ALA A 53 8.45 -4.16 -7.46
N PHE A 54 8.16 -3.67 -8.66
CA PHE A 54 7.16 -2.61 -8.79
C PHE A 54 5.76 -3.08 -8.38
N PRO A 55 5.23 -4.15 -8.98
CA PRO A 55 3.90 -4.59 -8.57
C PRO A 55 3.85 -5.02 -7.11
N CYS A 56 4.91 -5.60 -6.60
CA CYS A 56 4.92 -5.97 -5.20
C CYS A 56 4.88 -4.74 -4.30
N ALA A 57 5.68 -3.73 -4.63
CA ALA A 57 5.68 -2.51 -3.83
C ALA A 57 4.31 -1.83 -3.87
N VAL A 58 3.67 -1.84 -5.03
CA VAL A 58 2.34 -1.26 -5.15
C VAL A 58 1.37 -2.01 -4.24
N ALA A 59 1.43 -3.34 -4.26
CA ALA A 59 0.52 -4.13 -3.44
C ALA A 59 0.77 -3.91 -1.95
N PHE A 60 2.04 -3.87 -1.55
CA PHE A 60 2.36 -3.64 -0.15
C PHE A 60 1.90 -2.26 0.30
N THR A 61 2.07 -1.26 -0.56
CA THR A 61 1.65 0.08 -0.23
C THR A 61 0.13 0.17 -0.10
N ALA A 62 -0.58 -0.43 -1.03
CA ALA A 62 -2.04 -0.41 -0.97
C ALA A 62 -2.53 -1.12 0.28
N ALA A 63 -1.92 -2.25 0.61
CA ALA A 63 -2.31 -2.97 1.82
C ALA A 63 -2.01 -2.15 3.06
N ALA A 64 -0.90 -1.43 3.05
CA ALA A 64 -0.56 -0.55 4.16
C ALA A 64 -1.59 0.55 4.33
N ASP A 65 -2.01 1.13 3.21
CA ASP A 65 -2.98 2.21 3.26
C ASP A 65 -4.32 1.70 3.79
N LEU A 66 -4.70 0.49 3.40
CA LEU A 66 -5.94 -0.07 3.89
C LEU A 66 -5.84 -0.36 5.39
N ALA A 67 -4.71 -0.87 5.83
CA ALA A 67 -4.52 -1.15 7.24
C ALA A 67 -4.57 0.14 8.05
N ALA A 68 -3.96 1.19 7.52
CA ALA A 68 -3.99 2.47 8.21
C ALA A 68 -5.40 3.03 8.28
N ALA A 69 -6.14 2.89 7.21
CA ALA A 69 -7.52 3.37 7.19
C ALA A 69 -8.36 2.63 8.20
N ARG A 70 -8.17 1.33 8.28
CA ARG A 70 -8.92 0.55 9.24
C ARG A 70 -8.59 0.95 10.66
N GLY A 71 -7.31 1.17 10.91
CA GLY A 71 -6.89 1.55 12.25
C GLY A 71 -7.44 2.89 12.67
N GLY A 72 -7.46 3.83 11.73
CA GLY A 72 -7.93 5.15 12.05
C GLY A 72 -9.43 5.23 12.20
N ASP A 73 -10.15 4.69 11.21
CA ASP A 73 -11.56 4.80 11.25
C ASP A 73 -12.19 3.67 11.93
N GLY A 74 -11.55 2.56 11.95
CA GLY A 74 -12.16 1.36 12.40
C GLY A 74 -12.75 1.44 13.74
N VAL A 75 -12.09 2.12 14.57
CA VAL A 75 -12.53 2.21 15.92
C VAL A 75 -13.92 2.80 16.00
N SER A 76 -14.10 3.87 15.33
CA SER A 76 -15.37 4.50 15.41
C SER A 76 -16.40 3.78 14.56
N GLY A 77 -15.97 3.13 13.55
CA GLY A 77 -16.91 2.53 12.66
C GLY A 77 -17.40 1.20 13.08
N PHE A 78 -16.83 0.70 14.13
CA PHE A 78 -17.19 -0.56 14.42
C PHE A 78 -18.04 -0.77 15.48
N THR A 79 -19.03 -0.18 15.47
CA THR A 79 -19.95 -0.44 16.45
C THR A 79 -20.58 -1.76 16.19
N ALA A 80 -20.43 -2.24 15.05
CA ALA A 80 -21.03 -3.50 14.76
C ALA A 80 -20.30 -4.57 15.53
N GLY A 81 -20.96 -5.22 16.36
CA GLY A 81 -20.33 -6.20 17.21
C GLY A 81 -19.68 -7.33 16.48
N SER A 82 -20.24 -7.67 15.35
CA SER A 82 -19.71 -8.82 14.64
C SER A 82 -18.29 -8.61 14.20
N VAL A 83 -17.88 -7.36 14.08
CA VAL A 83 -16.57 -7.10 13.63
C VAL A 83 -15.56 -7.04 14.73
N SER A 84 -16.02 -6.89 15.92
CA SER A 84 -15.11 -6.68 17.01
C SER A 84 -14.11 -7.79 17.16
N VAL A 85 -14.48 -8.96 16.73
CA VAL A 85 -13.60 -10.09 16.89
C VAL A 85 -12.33 -9.95 16.11
N ARG A 86 -12.43 -9.33 14.94
CA ARG A 86 -11.29 -9.24 14.12
C ARG A 86 -10.62 -7.95 14.17
N ILE A 87 -11.07 -7.02 14.95
CA ILE A 87 -10.49 -5.74 14.97
C ILE A 87 -9.17 -5.76 15.63
N ARG A 88 -8.19 -5.22 14.99
CA ARG A 88 -6.94 -4.99 15.60
C ARG A 88 -7.00 -3.69 16.28
N SER A 89 -6.25 -3.48 17.30
CA SER A 89 -6.14 -2.19 17.94
C SER A 89 -5.57 -1.21 16.92
N ALA A 90 -5.80 0.05 17.14
CA ALA A 90 -5.24 1.06 16.27
C ALA A 90 -3.72 0.96 16.21
N ALA A 91 -3.12 0.65 17.35
CA ALA A 91 -1.67 0.52 17.38
C ALA A 91 -1.20 -0.65 16.52
N GLU A 92 -1.92 -1.76 16.56
CA GLU A 92 -1.55 -2.90 15.74
C GLU A 92 -1.71 -2.61 14.27
N SER A 93 -2.78 -1.91 13.92
CA SER A 93 -2.99 -1.57 12.53
C SER A 93 -1.92 -0.61 12.02
N CYS A 94 -1.51 0.32 12.85
CA CYS A 94 -0.46 1.24 12.47
C CYS A 94 0.88 0.53 12.33
N ALA A 95 1.15 -0.40 13.22
CA ALA A 95 2.38 -1.16 13.15
C ALA A 95 2.43 -2.01 11.89
N LEU A 96 1.31 -2.60 11.54
CA LEU A 96 1.23 -3.37 10.32
C LEU A 96 1.45 -2.48 9.10
N ALA A 97 0.77 -1.33 9.09
CA ALA A 97 0.91 -0.41 7.97
C ALA A 97 2.36 0.03 7.83
N GLU A 98 3.02 0.33 8.92
CA GLU A 98 4.40 0.74 8.86
C GLU A 98 5.29 -0.36 8.34
N SER A 99 5.06 -1.58 8.80
CA SER A 99 5.85 -2.71 8.35
C SER A 99 5.69 -2.94 6.85
N LEU A 100 4.45 -2.85 6.37
CA LEU A 100 4.19 -3.03 4.95
C LEU A 100 4.84 -1.92 4.12
N ARG A 101 4.77 -0.69 4.60
CA ARG A 101 5.38 0.42 3.89
C ARG A 101 6.90 0.29 3.86
N ARG A 102 7.47 -0.16 4.95
CA ARG A 102 8.91 -0.34 5.00
C ARG A 102 9.35 -1.39 4.00
N THR A 103 8.56 -2.46 3.86
CA THR A 103 8.87 -3.47 2.89
C THR A 103 8.81 -2.92 1.47
N ALA A 104 7.78 -2.11 1.19
CA ALA A 104 7.66 -1.52 -0.13
C ALA A 104 8.85 -0.61 -0.43
N GLU A 105 9.27 0.18 0.55
CA GLU A 105 10.42 1.05 0.35
C GLU A 105 11.67 0.23 0.07
N ARG A 106 11.83 -0.86 0.78
CA ARG A 106 12.99 -1.70 0.59
C ARG A 106 12.99 -2.32 -0.80
N LEU A 107 11.83 -2.75 -1.27
CA LEU A 107 11.74 -3.33 -2.60
C LEU A 107 12.09 -2.32 -3.68
N MET A 108 11.71 -1.08 -3.49
CA MET A 108 11.92 -0.07 -4.50
C MET A 108 13.18 0.75 -4.32
N ALA A 109 13.91 0.48 -3.25
CA ALA A 109 15.10 1.28 -2.96
C ALA A 109 16.06 1.41 -4.16
N PRO A 110 16.34 0.34 -4.91
CA PRO A 110 17.25 0.49 -6.03
C PRO A 110 16.68 1.27 -7.20
N PHE A 111 15.37 1.44 -7.23
CA PHE A 111 14.74 2.02 -8.40
C PHE A 111 14.10 3.37 -8.19
N ALA A 112 13.83 3.74 -6.96
CA ALA A 112 13.06 4.95 -6.70
C ALA A 112 13.74 5.81 -5.67
N ALA A 113 13.42 7.08 -5.71
CA ALA A 113 13.96 8.01 -4.73
C ALA A 113 13.21 7.85 -3.42
N PRO A 114 13.89 7.98 -2.29
CA PRO A 114 13.21 7.89 -1.00
C PRO A 114 12.25 9.05 -0.81
N GLU A 115 11.23 8.79 -0.07
CA GLU A 115 10.24 9.81 0.20
C GLU A 115 10.85 11.03 0.86
N ASP A 116 11.73 10.79 1.81
CA ASP A 116 12.42 11.89 2.47
C ASP A 116 13.21 12.73 1.52
N PHE A 117 13.87 12.10 0.58
CA PHE A 117 14.65 12.81 -0.39
C PHE A 117 13.77 13.71 -1.24
N CYS A 118 12.62 13.21 -1.66
CA CYS A 118 11.72 14.00 -2.45
C CYS A 118 11.23 15.20 -1.66
N PHE A 119 10.92 14.97 -0.42
CA PHE A 119 10.42 16.01 0.41
C PHE A 119 11.48 17.08 0.66
N ARG A 120 12.70 16.65 0.88
CA ARG A 120 13.78 17.57 1.06
C ARG A 120 14.03 18.36 -0.15
N GLY A 121 13.92 17.79 -1.31
CA GLY A 121 14.10 18.50 -2.54
C GLY A 121 13.14 19.65 -2.67
N VAL A 122 11.94 19.43 -2.24
CA VAL A 122 10.94 20.47 -2.32
C VAL A 122 11.31 21.64 -1.43
N ARG A 123 11.84 21.32 -0.26
CA ARG A 123 12.21 22.37 0.61
C ARG A 123 13.40 23.09 0.14
N GLY A 124 14.29 22.36 -0.41
CA GLY A 124 15.53 22.83 -0.88
C GLY A 124 15.43 24.09 -1.54
#